data_04f33fb7cc64b87d4bf065fd0d457b4c
#
_entry.id   04f33fb7cc64b87d4bf065fd0d457b4c
#
_cell.length_a   1.000
_cell.length_b   1.000
_cell.length_c   1.000
_cell.angle_alpha   90.00
_cell.angle_beta   90.00
_cell.angle_gamma   90.00
#
_symmetry.space_group_name_H-M   'P 1'
#
loop_
_entity.id
_entity.type
_entity.pdbx_description
1 polymer ?
#
loop_
_entity_poly.entity_id
_entity_poly.type
_entity_poly.pdbx_seq_one_letter_code
_entity_poly.pdbx_strand_id
1 'polypeptide(L)'
;MRDNFDPTVSWKDLEFIHAHWDGPLIIKGILNKDDAIAAADPGANGIVVSNHGGRQLDGVPSTTRALPLIADSVRGRLTILTDGGVRFGLDVVRLLALGADGVLIGRAWVYALAARGEAGVTHMLKLMEAEMRVVMALTSCTNIAAVMRDMLVEGGG
;
A
#
# COMPACT_ATOMS: atom_id res chain seq x y z
N MET A 1 -14.94 18.19 12.30
CA MET A 1 -14.70 16.76 12.02
C MET A 1 -15.97 15.93 11.90
N ARG A 2 -17.08 16.30 12.58
CA ARG A 2 -18.34 15.54 12.50
C ARG A 2 -19.00 15.57 11.12
N ASP A 3 -18.80 16.61 10.34
CA ASP A 3 -19.53 16.86 9.09
C ASP A 3 -18.92 16.16 7.86
N ASN A 4 -17.78 15.49 8.00
CA ASN A 4 -17.08 14.82 6.89
C ASN A 4 -16.93 13.30 7.07
N PHE A 5 -17.58 12.71 8.07
CA PHE A 5 -17.53 11.28 8.33
C PHE A 5 -18.93 10.69 8.21
N ASP A 6 -19.14 9.89 7.17
CA ASP A 6 -20.37 9.12 7.01
C ASP A 6 -20.11 7.66 7.41
N PRO A 7 -20.66 7.18 8.54
CA PRO A 7 -20.49 5.82 9.00
C PRO A 7 -21.41 4.82 8.29
N THR A 8 -22.26 5.27 7.36
CA THR A 8 -23.27 4.43 6.71
C THR A 8 -22.81 3.80 5.41
N VAL A 9 -21.63 4.21 4.91
CA VAL A 9 -21.05 3.66 3.66
C VAL A 9 -20.83 2.16 3.79
N SER A 10 -21.34 1.43 2.83
CA SER A 10 -21.33 -0.03 2.78
C SER A 10 -20.85 -0.55 1.42
N TRP A 11 -20.63 -1.85 1.29
CA TRP A 11 -20.25 -2.48 0.02
C TRP A 11 -21.31 -2.30 -1.07
N LYS A 12 -22.59 -2.11 -0.72
CA LYS A 12 -23.67 -1.83 -1.68
C LYS A 12 -23.54 -0.48 -2.38
N ASP A 13 -22.88 0.47 -1.73
CA ASP A 13 -22.69 1.80 -2.29
C ASP A 13 -21.71 1.79 -3.46
N LEU A 14 -20.93 0.71 -3.62
CA LEU A 14 -20.07 0.52 -4.80
C LEU A 14 -20.91 0.37 -6.09
N GLU A 15 -22.12 -0.16 -6.01
CA GLU A 15 -23.04 -0.26 -7.16
C GLU A 15 -23.37 1.15 -7.68
N PHE A 16 -23.61 2.09 -6.77
CA PHE A 16 -23.84 3.50 -7.13
C PHE A 16 -22.61 4.11 -7.81
N ILE A 17 -21.41 3.82 -7.29
CA ILE A 17 -20.15 4.34 -7.86
C ILE A 17 -19.97 3.76 -9.27
N HIS A 18 -20.14 2.46 -9.46
CA HIS A 18 -20.04 1.82 -10.78
C HIS A 18 -21.08 2.33 -11.79
N ALA A 19 -22.27 2.72 -11.34
CA ALA A 19 -23.28 3.32 -12.22
C ALA A 19 -22.90 4.71 -12.76
N HIS A 20 -21.91 5.38 -12.13
CA HIS A 20 -21.50 6.76 -12.43
C HIS A 20 -20.02 6.89 -12.81
N TRP A 21 -19.25 5.82 -12.69
CA TRP A 21 -17.82 5.82 -12.96
C TRP A 21 -17.39 4.53 -13.68
N ASP A 22 -16.96 4.66 -14.92
CA ASP A 22 -16.52 3.53 -15.77
C ASP A 22 -15.03 3.20 -15.61
N GLY A 23 -14.30 4.00 -14.85
CA GLY A 23 -12.86 3.81 -14.64
C GLY A 23 -12.53 2.83 -13.52
N PRO A 24 -11.23 2.56 -13.30
CA PRO A 24 -10.80 1.69 -12.23
C PRO A 24 -11.21 2.21 -10.84
N LEU A 25 -11.72 1.31 -9.99
CA LEU A 25 -12.10 1.58 -8.61
C LEU A 25 -11.09 0.92 -7.66
N ILE A 26 -10.49 1.71 -6.78
CA ILE A 26 -9.51 1.24 -5.78
C ILE A 26 -10.04 1.59 -4.38
N ILE A 27 -10.24 0.59 -3.55
CA ILE A 27 -10.76 0.75 -2.18
C ILE A 27 -9.58 0.91 -1.21
N LYS A 28 -9.55 2.00 -0.47
CA LYS A 28 -8.45 2.31 0.46
C LYS A 28 -8.84 2.12 1.93
N GLY A 29 -7.89 1.64 2.74
CA GLY A 29 -8.07 1.49 4.19
C GLY A 29 -8.31 0.04 4.61
N ILE A 30 -8.06 -0.90 3.72
CA ILE A 30 -8.27 -2.34 3.98
C ILE A 30 -7.16 -2.85 4.91
N LEU A 31 -7.54 -3.48 6.02
CA LEU A 31 -6.64 -4.10 7.00
C LEU A 31 -7.04 -5.54 7.37
N ASN A 32 -8.13 -6.04 6.78
CA ASN A 32 -8.67 -7.36 7.02
C ASN A 32 -8.81 -8.10 5.70
N LYS A 33 -8.53 -9.41 5.69
CA LYS A 33 -8.66 -10.27 4.50
C LYS A 33 -10.11 -10.40 4.02
N ASP A 34 -11.06 -10.42 4.95
CA ASP A 34 -12.47 -10.60 4.61
C ASP A 34 -13.01 -9.34 3.92
N ASP A 35 -12.56 -8.15 4.33
CA ASP A 35 -12.83 -6.89 3.64
C ASP A 35 -12.19 -6.84 2.25
N ALA A 36 -10.98 -7.40 2.10
CA ALA A 36 -10.34 -7.48 0.79
C ALA A 36 -11.11 -8.38 -0.18
N ILE A 37 -11.63 -9.50 0.31
CA ILE A 37 -12.51 -10.39 -0.47
C ILE A 37 -13.81 -9.68 -0.81
N ALA A 38 -14.44 -9.02 0.18
CA ALA A 38 -15.67 -8.26 -0.01
C ALA A 38 -15.50 -7.08 -1.00
N ALA A 39 -14.31 -6.50 -1.12
CA ALA A 39 -14.01 -5.48 -2.13
C ALA A 39 -13.94 -6.07 -3.55
N ALA A 40 -13.46 -7.30 -3.68
CA ALA A 40 -13.32 -7.96 -4.98
C ALA A 40 -14.65 -8.40 -5.58
N ASP A 41 -15.60 -8.82 -4.76
CA ASP A 41 -16.87 -9.39 -5.20
C ASP A 41 -17.77 -8.37 -5.96
N PRO A 42 -17.94 -7.11 -5.53
CA PRO A 42 -18.66 -6.08 -6.27
C PRO A 42 -17.86 -5.42 -7.40
N GLY A 43 -16.66 -5.90 -7.71
CA GLY A 43 -15.91 -5.48 -8.90
C GLY A 43 -14.88 -4.37 -8.71
N ALA A 44 -14.36 -4.17 -7.51
CA ALA A 44 -13.20 -3.30 -7.34
C ALA A 44 -12.02 -3.83 -8.17
N ASN A 45 -11.22 -2.92 -8.74
CA ASN A 45 -10.02 -3.26 -9.53
C ASN A 45 -8.77 -3.40 -8.64
N GLY A 46 -8.79 -2.82 -7.46
CA GLY A 46 -7.68 -2.88 -6.53
C GLY A 46 -8.04 -2.41 -5.13
N ILE A 47 -7.11 -2.63 -4.24
CA ILE A 47 -7.18 -2.17 -2.85
C ILE A 47 -5.90 -1.46 -2.44
N VAL A 48 -6.01 -0.57 -1.45
CA VAL A 48 -4.85 -0.07 -0.72
C VAL A 48 -4.91 -0.63 0.70
N VAL A 49 -3.98 -1.52 1.02
CA VAL A 49 -3.75 -1.98 2.40
C VAL A 49 -3.16 -0.81 3.18
N SER A 50 -3.95 -0.26 4.10
CA SER A 50 -3.62 1.03 4.72
C SER A 50 -4.27 1.18 6.08
N ASN A 51 -3.48 1.59 7.08
CA ASN A 51 -3.97 2.06 8.37
C ASN A 51 -4.04 3.60 8.44
N HIS A 52 -4.06 4.28 7.29
CA HIS A 52 -4.05 5.73 7.20
C HIS A 52 -2.86 6.40 7.94
N GLY A 53 -1.76 5.65 8.13
CA GLY A 53 -0.58 6.11 8.87
C GLY A 53 -0.82 6.24 10.39
N GLY A 54 -1.80 5.52 10.93
CA GLY A 54 -2.22 5.58 12.33
C GLY A 54 -3.01 6.85 12.71
N ARG A 55 -3.50 7.60 11.70
CA ARG A 55 -4.12 8.92 11.94
C ARG A 55 -5.65 8.88 12.11
N GLN A 56 -6.30 7.82 11.66
CA GLN A 56 -7.75 7.66 11.77
C GLN A 56 -8.12 6.93 13.08
N LEU A 57 -7.52 5.78 13.32
CA LEU A 57 -7.71 4.98 14.50
C LEU A 57 -6.36 4.44 14.98
N ASP A 58 -6.03 4.72 16.23
CA ASP A 58 -4.83 4.18 16.87
C ASP A 58 -5.05 2.72 17.31
N GLY A 59 -3.94 1.97 17.49
CA GLY A 59 -4.00 0.58 17.94
C GLY A 59 -4.39 -0.45 16.89
N VAL A 60 -4.66 -0.04 15.65
CA VAL A 60 -4.89 -0.97 14.53
C VAL A 60 -3.58 -1.64 14.07
N PRO A 61 -3.63 -2.81 13.42
CA PRO A 61 -2.45 -3.46 12.87
C PRO A 61 -1.64 -2.57 11.94
N SER A 62 -0.32 -2.75 11.93
CA SER A 62 0.51 -2.15 10.89
C SER A 62 0.18 -2.78 9.53
N THR A 63 0.38 -2.01 8.46
CA THR A 63 0.16 -2.50 7.10
C THR A 63 1.08 -3.66 6.75
N THR A 64 2.32 -3.65 7.22
CA THR A 64 3.28 -4.76 7.06
C THR A 64 2.78 -6.07 7.69
N ARG A 65 2.03 -5.99 8.80
CA ARG A 65 1.46 -7.17 9.46
C ARG A 65 0.21 -7.67 8.74
N ALA A 66 -0.63 -6.78 8.22
CA ALA A 66 -1.88 -7.13 7.54
C ALA A 66 -1.66 -7.62 6.10
N LEU A 67 -0.68 -7.04 5.40
CA LEU A 67 -0.45 -7.22 3.97
C LEU A 67 -0.29 -8.68 3.53
N PRO A 68 0.50 -9.55 4.17
CA PRO A 68 0.70 -10.92 3.68
C PRO A 68 -0.60 -11.72 3.59
N LEU A 69 -1.42 -11.68 4.64
CA LEU A 69 -2.70 -12.41 4.69
C LEU A 69 -3.70 -11.88 3.66
N ILE A 70 -3.73 -10.56 3.47
CA ILE A 70 -4.58 -9.92 2.48
C ILE A 70 -4.10 -10.30 1.07
N ALA A 71 -2.82 -10.17 0.79
CA ALA A 71 -2.25 -10.50 -0.50
C ALA A 71 -2.54 -11.96 -0.90
N ASP A 72 -2.38 -12.90 0.03
CA ASP A 72 -2.65 -14.31 -0.21
C ASP A 72 -4.13 -14.58 -0.49
N SER A 73 -5.06 -13.79 0.08
CA SER A 73 -6.50 -13.98 -0.09
C SER A 73 -7.06 -13.46 -1.41
N VAL A 74 -6.43 -12.45 -2.02
CA VAL A 74 -6.96 -11.78 -3.23
C VAL A 74 -5.96 -11.70 -4.39
N ARG A 75 -4.84 -12.40 -4.30
CA ARG A 75 -3.83 -12.47 -5.36
C ARG A 75 -4.44 -12.89 -6.70
N GLY A 76 -4.17 -12.12 -7.74
CA GLY A 76 -4.71 -12.35 -9.09
C GLY A 76 -6.17 -11.89 -9.29
N ARG A 77 -6.84 -11.42 -8.23
CA ARG A 77 -8.20 -10.84 -8.31
C ARG A 77 -8.17 -9.32 -8.28
N LEU A 78 -7.28 -8.74 -7.49
CA LEU A 78 -7.15 -7.30 -7.25
C LEU A 78 -5.71 -6.84 -7.43
N THR A 79 -5.53 -5.61 -7.87
CA THR A 79 -4.25 -4.91 -7.70
C THR A 79 -4.10 -4.52 -6.23
N ILE A 80 -2.98 -4.90 -5.62
CA ILE A 80 -2.71 -4.71 -4.20
C ILE A 80 -1.69 -3.58 -4.03
N LEU A 81 -2.18 -2.41 -3.64
CA LEU A 81 -1.33 -1.31 -3.23
C LEU A 81 -1.21 -1.30 -1.71
N THR A 82 -0.15 -0.69 -1.20
CA THR A 82 0.02 -0.50 0.25
C THR A 82 0.64 0.85 0.57
N ASP A 83 0.37 1.36 1.76
CA ASP A 83 1.03 2.53 2.33
C ASP A 83 1.39 2.30 3.81
N GLY A 84 1.91 3.32 4.45
CA GLY A 84 2.20 3.33 5.87
C GLY A 84 3.67 3.03 6.20
N GLY A 85 4.32 3.99 6.85
CA GLY A 85 5.68 3.83 7.38
C GLY A 85 6.82 3.92 6.35
N VAL A 86 6.54 4.07 5.08
CA VAL A 86 7.54 4.10 4.00
C VAL A 86 8.42 5.35 4.12
N ARG A 87 9.72 5.14 4.30
CA ARG A 87 10.72 6.20 4.45
C ARG A 87 11.94 5.99 3.57
N PHE A 88 12.26 4.74 3.24
CA PHE A 88 13.47 4.31 2.56
C PHE A 88 13.14 3.37 1.40
N GLY A 89 14.05 3.23 0.44
CA GLY A 89 13.92 2.26 -0.64
C GLY A 89 13.84 0.81 -0.15
N LEU A 90 14.49 0.50 0.97
CA LEU A 90 14.35 -0.80 1.63
C LEU A 90 12.92 -1.10 2.07
N ASP A 91 12.17 -0.10 2.56
CA ASP A 91 10.77 -0.29 2.96
C ASP A 91 9.90 -0.65 1.75
N VAL A 92 10.17 -0.02 0.60
CA VAL A 92 9.48 -0.34 -0.66
C VAL A 92 9.71 -1.80 -1.04
N VAL A 93 10.98 -2.25 -1.07
CA VAL A 93 11.31 -3.64 -1.43
C VAL A 93 10.67 -4.65 -0.47
N ARG A 94 10.66 -4.36 0.83
CA ARG A 94 10.00 -5.21 1.83
C ARG A 94 8.50 -5.33 1.59
N LEU A 95 7.81 -4.24 1.29
CA LEU A 95 6.37 -4.26 1.03
C LEU A 95 6.03 -4.99 -0.27
N LEU A 96 6.85 -4.85 -1.31
CA LEU A 96 6.73 -5.66 -2.53
C LEU A 96 6.92 -7.14 -2.22
N ALA A 97 7.94 -7.50 -1.45
CA ALA A 97 8.19 -8.87 -1.02
C ALA A 97 7.02 -9.45 -0.19
N LEU A 98 6.33 -8.64 0.60
CA LEU A 98 5.14 -9.04 1.36
C LEU A 98 3.89 -9.22 0.50
N GLY A 99 3.95 -8.88 -0.79
CA GLY A 99 2.90 -9.17 -1.77
C GLY A 99 2.15 -7.96 -2.29
N ALA A 100 2.66 -6.73 -2.11
CA ALA A 100 2.13 -5.55 -2.79
C ALA A 100 2.59 -5.49 -4.25
N ASP A 101 1.72 -5.03 -5.14
CA ASP A 101 2.04 -4.69 -6.53
C ASP A 101 2.61 -3.27 -6.65
N GLY A 102 2.32 -2.40 -5.68
CA GLY A 102 2.81 -1.05 -5.63
C GLY A 102 2.74 -0.42 -4.24
N VAL A 103 3.56 0.61 -4.04
CA VAL A 103 3.74 1.26 -2.73
C VAL A 103 3.47 2.75 -2.83
N LEU A 104 2.63 3.26 -1.93
CA LEU A 104 2.30 4.67 -1.83
C LEU A 104 3.13 5.33 -0.72
N ILE A 105 3.61 6.54 -0.99
CA ILE A 105 4.45 7.31 -0.09
C ILE A 105 3.64 8.50 0.44
N GLY A 106 3.58 8.66 1.74
CA GLY A 106 2.88 9.75 2.40
C GLY A 106 3.86 10.82 2.95
N ARG A 107 4.10 10.81 4.25
CA ARG A 107 4.85 11.86 4.96
C ARG A 107 6.24 12.15 4.40
N ALA A 108 6.93 11.17 3.86
CA ALA A 108 8.27 11.37 3.32
C ALA A 108 8.30 12.42 2.18
N TRP A 109 7.35 12.31 1.22
CA TRP A 109 7.29 13.31 0.14
C TRP A 109 6.82 14.67 0.61
N VAL A 110 5.90 14.73 1.59
CA VAL A 110 5.41 15.99 2.17
C VAL A 110 6.55 16.75 2.84
N TYR A 111 7.39 16.07 3.61
CA TYR A 111 8.57 16.69 4.24
C TYR A 111 9.60 17.14 3.21
N ALA A 112 9.84 16.34 2.17
CA ALA A 112 10.73 16.69 1.09
C ALA A 112 10.25 17.94 0.32
N LEU A 113 8.93 18.01 0.05
CA LEU A 113 8.28 19.17 -0.57
C LEU A 113 8.41 20.41 0.30
N ALA A 114 8.10 20.30 1.60
CA ALA A 114 8.20 21.41 2.55
C ALA A 114 9.63 21.94 2.69
N ALA A 115 10.64 21.06 2.63
CA ALA A 115 12.03 21.44 2.80
C ALA A 115 12.61 22.13 1.56
N ARG A 116 12.31 21.68 0.34
CA ARG A 116 12.97 22.13 -0.89
C ARG A 116 12.08 22.14 -2.14
N GLY A 117 10.77 22.16 -1.98
CA GLY A 117 9.82 22.14 -3.11
C GLY A 117 10.01 20.91 -4.01
N GLU A 118 9.82 21.08 -5.31
CA GLU A 118 9.97 20.04 -6.34
C GLU A 118 11.35 19.36 -6.29
N ALA A 119 12.43 20.17 -6.11
CA ALA A 119 13.78 19.64 -6.02
C ALA A 119 13.96 18.70 -4.81
N GLY A 120 13.26 18.96 -3.71
CA GLY A 120 13.24 18.09 -2.54
C GLY A 120 12.58 16.74 -2.83
N VAL A 121 11.42 16.76 -3.48
CA VAL A 121 10.70 15.53 -3.88
C VAL A 121 11.52 14.71 -4.87
N THR A 122 12.07 15.37 -5.89
CA THR A 122 12.95 14.71 -6.87
C THR A 122 14.17 14.06 -6.19
N HIS A 123 14.78 14.75 -5.26
CA HIS A 123 15.94 14.22 -4.52
C HIS A 123 15.56 13.00 -3.68
N MET A 124 14.45 13.08 -2.93
CA MET A 124 13.95 11.96 -2.13
C MET A 124 13.66 10.71 -2.99
N LEU A 125 12.99 10.88 -4.14
CA LEU A 125 12.69 9.75 -5.04
C LEU A 125 13.98 9.12 -5.59
N LYS A 126 14.98 9.93 -5.97
CA LYS A 126 16.29 9.42 -6.41
C LYS A 126 17.03 8.65 -5.31
N LEU A 127 16.94 9.12 -4.06
CA LEU A 127 17.53 8.39 -2.93
C LEU A 127 16.84 7.03 -2.74
N MET A 128 15.51 7.01 -2.72
CA MET A 128 14.75 5.76 -2.60
C MET A 128 15.07 4.77 -3.73
N GLU A 129 15.15 5.28 -4.98
CA GLU A 129 15.53 4.44 -6.12
C GLU A 129 16.94 3.86 -5.95
N ALA A 130 17.91 4.66 -5.53
CA ALA A 130 19.28 4.21 -5.31
C ALA A 130 19.35 3.14 -4.21
N GLU A 131 18.63 3.33 -3.09
CA GLU A 131 18.52 2.34 -2.02
C GLU A 131 17.86 1.04 -2.50
N MET A 132 16.76 1.12 -3.26
CA MET A 132 16.13 -0.06 -3.84
C MET A 132 17.10 -0.85 -4.72
N ARG A 133 17.87 -0.17 -5.59
CA ARG A 133 18.89 -0.81 -6.45
C ARG A 133 19.93 -1.54 -5.62
N VAL A 134 20.42 -0.95 -4.53
CA VAL A 134 21.39 -1.59 -3.63
C VAL A 134 20.77 -2.83 -2.96
N VAL A 135 19.56 -2.71 -2.42
CA VAL A 135 18.87 -3.84 -1.78
C VAL A 135 18.66 -4.98 -2.77
N MET A 136 18.17 -4.68 -3.97
CA MET A 136 17.95 -5.67 -5.02
C MET A 136 19.25 -6.34 -5.46
N ALA A 137 20.35 -5.59 -5.57
CA ALA A 137 21.67 -6.16 -5.88
C ALA A 137 22.16 -7.12 -4.79
N LEU A 138 21.98 -6.75 -3.50
CA LEU A 138 22.39 -7.57 -2.36
C LEU A 138 21.52 -8.84 -2.20
N THR A 139 20.30 -8.84 -2.73
CA THR A 139 19.37 -9.98 -2.71
C THR A 139 19.31 -10.72 -4.06
N SER A 140 20.23 -10.42 -4.97
CA SER A 140 20.30 -11.03 -6.31
C SER A 140 19.05 -10.83 -7.18
N CYS A 141 18.25 -9.79 -6.92
CA CYS A 141 17.11 -9.41 -7.71
C CYS A 141 17.50 -8.53 -8.89
N THR A 142 17.26 -8.95 -10.11
CA THR A 142 17.57 -8.19 -11.32
C THR A 142 16.44 -7.26 -11.76
N ASN A 143 15.21 -7.49 -11.26
CA ASN A 143 14.03 -6.68 -11.54
C ASN A 143 13.03 -6.77 -10.39
N ILE A 144 12.05 -5.85 -10.36
CA ILE A 144 11.05 -5.78 -9.28
C ILE A 144 10.17 -7.04 -9.22
N ALA A 145 9.86 -7.66 -10.36
CA ALA A 145 9.05 -8.88 -10.39
C ALA A 145 9.74 -10.10 -9.77
N ALA A 146 11.08 -10.03 -9.57
CA ALA A 146 11.85 -11.05 -8.88
C ALA A 146 11.87 -10.89 -7.35
N VAL A 147 11.28 -9.82 -6.83
CA VAL A 147 11.18 -9.59 -5.38
C VAL A 147 10.09 -10.49 -4.80
N MET A 148 10.47 -11.43 -3.95
CA MET A 148 9.57 -12.44 -3.38
C MET A 148 9.70 -12.53 -1.86
N ARG A 149 8.70 -13.13 -1.23
CA ARG A 149 8.58 -13.22 0.24
C ARG A 149 9.71 -14.03 0.88
N ASP A 150 10.26 -15.01 0.21
CA ASP A 150 11.37 -15.86 0.68
C ASP A 150 12.69 -15.08 0.90
N MET A 151 12.79 -13.85 0.39
CA MET A 151 13.88 -12.93 0.70
C MET A 151 13.80 -12.31 2.10
N LEU A 152 12.65 -12.41 2.73
CA LEU A 152 12.42 -11.87 4.07
C LEU A 152 12.79 -12.92 5.11
N VAL A 153 13.60 -12.53 6.09
CA VAL A 153 13.79 -13.33 7.30
C VAL A 153 12.58 -13.08 8.19
N GLU A 154 11.87 -14.13 8.58
CA GLU A 154 10.84 -14.02 9.59
C GLU A 154 11.48 -13.50 10.87
N GLY A 155 11.05 -12.32 11.34
CA GLY A 155 11.56 -11.73 12.55
C GLY A 155 11.22 -12.64 13.72
N GLY A 156 12.20 -13.32 14.27
CA GLY A 156 12.12 -13.86 15.61
C GLY A 156 11.86 -12.67 16.54
N GLY A 157 10.67 -12.66 17.15
CA GLY A 157 10.16 -11.64 18.05
C GLY A 157 11.00 -11.42 19.28
#